data_2d82ec26df19a159d65a53d3f3585b3e
#
_entry.id   2d82ec26df19a159d65a53d3f3585b3e
#
_cell.length_a   1.000
_cell.length_b   1.000
_cell.length_c   1.000
_cell.angle_alpha   90.00
_cell.angle_beta   90.00
_cell.angle_gamma   90.00
#
_symmetry.space_group_name_H-M   'P 1'
#
loop_
_entity.id
_entity.type
_entity.pdbx_description
1 polymer ?
#
loop_
_entity_poly.entity_id
_entity_poly.type
_entity_poly.pdbx_seq_one_letter_code
_entity_poly.pdbx_strand_id
1 'polypeptide(L)'
;VVIFSHTFLSDRHASGMFDSLGRALRRAGYATLTFDYSGHGASGDEIITFDPLIEDFRSASGWLADQGFARQICVGHEFGAAVALRSRPPAVQTYVLVSPVLGPLSYDWNLVFSDVQLSDLEHHGATTVPDDSESVRQHFTISKRTLADMSMVSGEDALRGLSVPVLITHDSFDEETGLLDRTREV
;
A
#
# COMPACT_ATOMS: atom_id res chain seq x y z
N VAL A 1 0.87 -19.21 3.28
CA VAL A 1 0.23 -18.38 2.24
C VAL A 1 0.95 -17.05 2.13
N VAL A 2 0.94 -16.42 0.94
CA VAL A 2 1.45 -15.07 0.71
C VAL A 2 0.26 -14.14 0.46
N ILE A 3 0.16 -13.06 1.24
CA ILE A 3 -0.82 -11.98 1.08
C ILE A 3 -0.10 -10.75 0.52
N PHE A 4 -0.69 -10.11 -0.49
CA PHE A 4 -0.12 -8.95 -1.16
C PHE A 4 -0.83 -7.67 -0.73
N SER A 5 -0.05 -6.59 -0.59
CA SER A 5 -0.51 -5.25 -0.24
C SER A 5 0.00 -4.28 -1.31
N HIS A 6 -0.91 -3.83 -2.20
CA HIS A 6 -0.56 -2.96 -3.33
C HIS A 6 -0.40 -1.49 -2.91
N THR A 7 0.23 -0.70 -3.76
CA THR A 7 0.51 0.71 -3.50
C THR A 7 -0.72 1.61 -3.68
N PHE A 8 -0.54 2.87 -3.33
CA PHE A 8 -1.50 3.96 -3.51
C PHE A 8 -1.83 4.18 -4.99
N LEU A 9 -3.09 4.50 -5.31
CA LEU A 9 -3.61 4.70 -6.67
C LEU A 9 -3.29 3.53 -7.63
N SER A 10 -3.43 2.30 -7.16
CA SER A 10 -3.15 1.08 -7.90
C SER A 10 -4.26 0.04 -7.67
N ASP A 11 -4.00 -1.20 -8.01
CA ASP A 11 -4.90 -2.32 -7.80
C ASP A 11 -4.15 -3.60 -7.39
N ARG A 12 -4.89 -4.69 -7.19
CA ARG A 12 -4.37 -6.02 -6.83
C ARG A 12 -3.36 -6.61 -7.82
N HIS A 13 -3.23 -6.05 -9.02
CA HIS A 13 -2.29 -6.51 -10.05
C HIS A 13 -0.95 -5.79 -9.96
N ALA A 14 -0.92 -4.57 -9.37
CA ALA A 14 0.26 -3.72 -9.24
C ALA A 14 1.02 -3.64 -10.59
N SER A 15 0.34 -3.23 -11.64
CA SER A 15 0.86 -3.17 -13.02
C SER A 15 1.45 -4.51 -13.51
N GLY A 16 0.89 -5.63 -13.07
CA GLY A 16 1.31 -7.00 -13.45
C GLY A 16 2.45 -7.57 -12.60
N MET A 17 3.04 -6.80 -11.69
CA MET A 17 4.10 -7.28 -10.79
C MET A 17 3.58 -8.38 -9.87
N PHE A 18 2.43 -8.17 -9.21
CA PHE A 18 1.86 -9.17 -8.30
C PHE A 18 1.38 -10.41 -9.04
N ASP A 19 0.89 -10.29 -10.27
CA ASP A 19 0.55 -11.43 -11.11
C ASP A 19 1.77 -12.30 -11.41
N SER A 20 2.90 -11.66 -11.75
CA SER A 20 4.14 -12.35 -12.08
C SER A 20 4.75 -13.03 -10.86
N LEU A 21 4.83 -12.31 -9.74
CA LEU A 21 5.32 -12.85 -8.47
C LEU A 21 4.40 -13.95 -7.93
N GLY A 22 3.08 -13.75 -8.00
CA GLY A 22 2.09 -14.75 -7.60
C GLY A 22 2.17 -16.04 -8.41
N ARG A 23 2.42 -15.95 -9.74
CA ARG A 23 2.67 -17.14 -10.57
C ARG A 23 3.92 -17.88 -10.12
N ALA A 24 5.01 -17.17 -9.82
CA ALA A 24 6.25 -17.78 -9.35
C ALA A 24 6.08 -18.47 -7.99
N LEU A 25 5.42 -17.80 -7.06
CA LEU A 25 5.12 -18.35 -5.73
C LEU A 25 4.23 -19.59 -5.78
N ARG A 26 3.18 -19.59 -6.62
CA ARG A 26 2.33 -20.78 -6.80
C ARG A 26 3.10 -21.97 -7.38
N ARG A 27 4.05 -21.73 -8.31
CA ARG A 27 4.95 -22.79 -8.81
C ARG A 27 5.86 -23.33 -7.72
N ALA A 28 6.21 -22.51 -6.72
CA ALA A 28 6.98 -22.91 -5.55
C ALA A 28 6.13 -23.54 -4.43
N GLY A 29 4.82 -23.76 -4.66
CA GLY A 29 3.91 -24.42 -3.72
C GLY A 29 3.23 -23.49 -2.71
N TYR A 30 3.33 -22.18 -2.86
CA TYR A 30 2.64 -21.23 -1.99
C TYR A 30 1.24 -20.91 -2.52
N ALA A 31 0.25 -20.87 -1.65
CA ALA A 31 -1.01 -20.19 -1.91
C ALA A 31 -0.77 -18.65 -1.90
N THR A 32 -1.55 -17.90 -2.69
CA THR A 32 -1.41 -16.44 -2.77
C THR A 32 -2.77 -15.78 -2.71
N LEU A 33 -2.87 -14.64 -2.02
CA LEU A 33 -4.03 -13.75 -2.02
C LEU A 33 -3.60 -12.36 -2.50
N THR A 34 -4.26 -11.87 -3.54
CA THR A 34 -4.28 -10.46 -3.95
C THR A 34 -5.69 -9.92 -3.80
N PHE A 35 -5.86 -8.69 -3.37
CA PHE A 35 -7.16 -8.05 -3.22
C PHE A 35 -7.03 -6.55 -3.48
N ASP A 36 -8.14 -5.90 -3.80
CA ASP A 36 -8.20 -4.45 -3.94
C ASP A 36 -8.65 -3.82 -2.63
N TYR A 37 -7.91 -2.84 -2.16
CA TYR A 37 -8.29 -2.01 -1.03
C TYR A 37 -9.57 -1.20 -1.32
N SER A 38 -10.27 -0.77 -0.29
CA SER A 38 -11.35 0.20 -0.40
C SER A 38 -10.90 1.43 -1.21
N GLY A 39 -11.74 1.88 -2.13
CA GLY A 39 -11.42 2.97 -3.04
C GLY A 39 -10.45 2.63 -4.19
N HIS A 40 -10.02 1.36 -4.32
CA HIS A 40 -9.07 0.91 -5.35
C HIS A 40 -9.63 -0.22 -6.21
N GLY A 41 -9.07 -0.39 -7.42
CA GLY A 41 -9.39 -1.47 -8.33
C GLY A 41 -10.89 -1.71 -8.50
N ALA A 42 -11.35 -2.96 -8.31
CA ALA A 42 -12.76 -3.35 -8.39
C ALA A 42 -13.54 -3.23 -7.08
N SER A 43 -12.91 -2.76 -5.99
CA SER A 43 -13.59 -2.49 -4.71
C SER A 43 -14.52 -1.27 -4.81
N GLY A 44 -15.44 -1.12 -3.85
CA GLY A 44 -16.36 0.01 -3.78
C GLY A 44 -15.66 1.37 -3.73
N ASP A 45 -16.38 2.41 -4.12
CA ASP A 45 -15.86 3.78 -4.04
C ASP A 45 -15.77 4.23 -2.57
N GLU A 46 -14.59 4.69 -2.19
CA GLU A 46 -14.26 5.15 -0.85
C GLU A 46 -13.24 6.28 -0.96
N ILE A 47 -13.25 7.22 -0.02
CA ILE A 47 -12.16 8.18 0.14
C ILE A 47 -10.95 7.44 0.71
N ILE A 48 -9.84 7.48 -0.01
CA ILE A 48 -8.64 6.76 0.38
C ILE A 48 -8.00 7.42 1.60
N THR A 49 -7.98 6.71 2.72
CA THR A 49 -7.26 7.10 3.95
C THR A 49 -6.65 5.87 4.61
N PHE A 50 -5.70 6.04 5.53
CA PHE A 50 -5.01 4.90 6.14
C PHE A 50 -5.93 3.95 6.92
N ASP A 51 -6.90 4.49 7.67
CA ASP A 51 -7.69 3.67 8.59
C ASP A 51 -8.48 2.57 7.87
N PRO A 52 -9.26 2.83 6.80
CA PRO A 52 -9.91 1.79 6.01
C PRO A 52 -8.93 0.78 5.41
N LEU A 53 -7.79 1.24 4.87
CA LEU A 53 -6.81 0.33 4.25
C LEU A 53 -6.19 -0.62 5.28
N ILE A 54 -5.94 -0.13 6.51
CA ILE A 54 -5.45 -0.95 7.62
C ILE A 54 -6.49 -2.04 7.98
N GLU A 55 -7.76 -1.66 8.07
CA GLU A 55 -8.84 -2.61 8.38
C GLU A 55 -9.06 -3.62 7.25
N ASP A 56 -8.95 -3.21 5.99
CA ASP A 56 -9.03 -4.11 4.84
C ASP A 56 -7.92 -5.17 4.89
N PHE A 57 -6.68 -4.74 5.17
CA PHE A 57 -5.56 -5.69 5.27
C PHE A 57 -5.75 -6.66 6.44
N ARG A 58 -6.22 -6.17 7.61
CA ARG A 58 -6.55 -7.01 8.76
C ARG A 58 -7.65 -8.00 8.44
N SER A 59 -8.70 -7.54 7.76
CA SER A 59 -9.84 -8.37 7.35
C SER A 59 -9.40 -9.47 6.37
N ALA A 60 -8.60 -9.13 5.37
CA ALA A 60 -8.06 -10.08 4.40
C ALA A 60 -7.16 -11.14 5.07
N SER A 61 -6.29 -10.70 5.99
CA SER A 61 -5.45 -11.60 6.79
C SER A 61 -6.27 -12.49 7.72
N GLY A 62 -7.28 -11.93 8.38
CA GLY A 62 -8.21 -12.67 9.24
C GLY A 62 -8.99 -13.74 8.46
N TRP A 63 -9.53 -13.36 7.31
CA TRP A 63 -10.21 -14.30 6.43
C TRP A 63 -9.29 -15.48 6.02
N LEU A 64 -8.02 -15.20 5.67
CA LEU A 64 -7.06 -16.26 5.37
C LEU A 64 -6.82 -17.18 6.59
N ALA A 65 -6.73 -16.62 7.79
CA ALA A 65 -6.57 -17.41 9.01
C ALA A 65 -7.78 -18.33 9.25
N ASP A 66 -9.00 -17.84 9.03
CA ASP A 66 -10.24 -18.63 9.12
C ASP A 66 -10.32 -19.75 8.08
N GLN A 67 -9.67 -19.57 6.91
CA GLN A 67 -9.51 -20.63 5.91
C GLN A 67 -8.38 -21.61 6.24
N GLY A 68 -7.77 -21.55 7.43
CA GLY A 68 -6.70 -22.44 7.89
C GLY A 68 -5.28 -21.96 7.55
N PHE A 69 -5.11 -20.76 6.96
CA PHE A 69 -3.81 -20.17 6.66
C PHE A 69 -3.30 -19.32 7.83
N ALA A 70 -3.03 -19.96 8.97
CA ALA A 70 -2.58 -19.29 10.20
C ALA A 70 -1.15 -18.72 10.13
N ARG A 71 -0.36 -19.08 9.11
CA ARG A 71 0.99 -18.58 8.88
C ARG A 71 1.04 -17.86 7.54
N GLN A 72 1.25 -16.54 7.60
CA GLN A 72 1.20 -15.68 6.43
C GLN A 72 2.53 -14.96 6.23
N ILE A 73 2.88 -14.74 4.96
CA ILE A 73 3.95 -13.85 4.52
C ILE A 73 3.27 -12.67 3.85
N CYS A 74 3.60 -11.45 4.26
CA CYS A 74 3.14 -10.25 3.57
C CYS A 74 4.17 -9.82 2.52
N VAL A 75 3.70 -9.54 1.30
CA VAL A 75 4.48 -8.80 0.30
C VAL A 75 3.83 -7.44 0.14
N GLY A 76 4.50 -6.38 0.60
CA GLY A 76 4.03 -5.00 0.52
C GLY A 76 4.82 -4.20 -0.51
N HIS A 77 4.15 -3.43 -1.34
CA HIS A 77 4.75 -2.56 -2.36
C HIS A 77 4.51 -1.10 -2.00
N GLU A 78 5.57 -0.30 -1.94
CA GLU A 78 5.55 1.13 -1.68
C GLU A 78 4.65 1.52 -0.48
N PHE A 79 3.56 2.27 -0.72
CA PHE A 79 2.59 2.67 0.30
C PHE A 79 1.87 1.47 0.93
N GLY A 80 1.61 0.39 0.16
CA GLY A 80 1.05 -0.84 0.69
C GLY A 80 1.95 -1.50 1.74
N ALA A 81 3.27 -1.31 1.68
CA ALA A 81 4.18 -1.74 2.72
C ALA A 81 3.90 -1.00 4.05
N ALA A 82 3.69 0.32 3.99
CA ALA A 82 3.35 1.13 5.18
C ALA A 82 1.99 0.71 5.78
N VAL A 83 0.98 0.44 4.94
CA VAL A 83 -0.32 -0.07 5.38
C VAL A 83 -0.17 -1.42 6.08
N ALA A 84 0.55 -2.37 5.48
CA ALA A 84 0.76 -3.70 6.04
C ALA A 84 1.52 -3.66 7.38
N LEU A 85 2.57 -2.85 7.47
CA LEU A 85 3.35 -2.66 8.70
C LEU A 85 2.53 -2.02 9.84
N ARG A 86 1.62 -1.10 9.53
CA ARG A 86 0.73 -0.48 10.53
C ARG A 86 -0.41 -1.41 10.93
N SER A 87 -0.84 -2.29 10.04
CA SER A 87 -1.93 -3.24 10.30
C SER A 87 -1.57 -4.31 11.30
N ARG A 88 -0.36 -4.86 11.22
CA ARG A 88 0.22 -5.89 12.13
C ARG A 88 -0.74 -7.05 12.45
N PRO A 89 -1.34 -7.71 11.47
CA PRO A 89 -2.21 -8.85 11.78
C PRO A 89 -1.38 -9.99 12.38
N PRO A 90 -1.88 -10.68 13.42
CA PRO A 90 -1.10 -11.67 14.17
C PRO A 90 -0.68 -12.90 13.36
N ALA A 91 -1.36 -13.19 12.25
CA ALA A 91 -1.03 -14.30 11.37
C ALA A 91 0.18 -14.01 10.46
N VAL A 92 0.56 -12.76 10.24
CA VAL A 92 1.71 -12.39 9.42
C VAL A 92 2.99 -12.59 10.25
N GLN A 93 3.85 -13.48 9.77
CA GLN A 93 5.08 -13.90 10.42
C GLN A 93 6.35 -13.44 9.68
N THR A 94 6.19 -12.81 8.53
CA THR A 94 7.31 -12.28 7.74
C THR A 94 6.80 -11.19 6.81
N TYR A 95 7.57 -10.13 6.67
CA TYR A 95 7.31 -9.08 5.69
C TYR A 95 8.39 -9.08 4.62
N VAL A 96 7.98 -8.97 3.36
CA VAL A 96 8.83 -8.68 2.21
C VAL A 96 8.34 -7.36 1.63
N LEU A 97 9.15 -6.34 1.72
CA LEU A 97 8.78 -4.97 1.37
C LEU A 97 9.56 -4.56 0.11
N VAL A 98 8.84 -4.18 -0.92
CA VAL A 98 9.40 -3.75 -2.20
C VAL A 98 9.23 -2.24 -2.28
N SER A 99 10.34 -1.51 -2.37
CA SER A 99 10.37 -0.05 -2.44
C SER A 99 9.51 0.64 -1.36
N PRO A 100 9.58 0.24 -0.07
CA PRO A 100 8.62 0.68 0.93
C PRO A 100 8.70 2.18 1.20
N VAL A 101 7.54 2.81 1.36
CA VAL A 101 7.44 4.17 1.88
C VAL A 101 7.61 4.11 3.40
N LEU A 102 8.80 4.42 3.89
CA LEU A 102 9.18 4.42 5.31
C LEU A 102 9.49 5.82 5.85
N GLY A 103 8.97 6.85 5.22
CA GLY A 103 9.10 8.22 5.68
C GLY A 103 8.02 9.13 5.12
N PRO A 104 7.90 10.35 5.62
CA PRO A 104 6.89 11.30 5.18
C PRO A 104 7.07 11.60 3.69
N LEU A 105 5.98 11.50 2.93
CA LEU A 105 5.95 11.98 1.56
C LEU A 105 5.59 13.47 1.59
N SER A 106 6.54 14.29 1.18
CA SER A 106 6.37 15.73 1.08
C SER A 106 6.42 16.16 -0.38
N TYR A 107 5.28 16.54 -0.91
CA TYR A 107 5.15 17.04 -2.27
C TYR A 107 4.70 18.50 -2.25
N ASP A 108 5.14 19.26 -3.25
CA ASP A 108 4.47 20.51 -3.59
C ASP A 108 3.17 20.17 -4.35
N TRP A 109 2.08 20.19 -3.63
CA TRP A 109 0.77 19.82 -4.17
C TRP A 109 0.33 20.70 -5.34
N ASN A 110 0.88 21.94 -5.46
CA ASN A 110 0.61 22.81 -6.60
C ASN A 110 1.27 22.29 -7.89
N LEU A 111 2.26 21.42 -7.78
CA LEU A 111 2.88 20.76 -8.93
C LEU A 111 2.24 19.41 -9.26
N VAL A 112 1.52 18.82 -8.30
CA VAL A 112 0.89 17.50 -8.43
C VAL A 112 -0.55 17.61 -8.93
N PHE A 113 -1.30 18.58 -8.42
CA PHE A 113 -2.72 18.75 -8.71
C PHE A 113 -2.99 19.95 -9.60
N SER A 114 -4.00 19.81 -10.45
CA SER A 114 -4.54 20.94 -11.23
C SER A 114 -5.24 21.98 -10.33
N ASP A 115 -5.41 23.20 -10.83
CA ASP A 115 -6.14 24.26 -10.10
C ASP A 115 -7.55 23.83 -9.69
N VAL A 116 -8.23 23.03 -10.52
CA VAL A 116 -9.57 22.48 -10.21
C VAL A 116 -9.49 21.53 -9.04
N GLN A 117 -8.55 20.58 -9.02
CA GLN A 117 -8.36 19.63 -7.93
C GLN A 117 -7.97 20.32 -6.62
N LEU A 118 -7.12 21.34 -6.68
CA LEU A 118 -6.76 22.16 -5.51
C LEU A 118 -7.97 22.90 -4.96
N SER A 119 -8.78 23.49 -5.84
CA SER A 119 -10.03 24.16 -5.47
C SER A 119 -11.02 23.18 -4.82
N ASP A 120 -11.18 21.96 -5.37
CA ASP A 120 -12.03 20.93 -4.79
C ASP A 120 -11.55 20.52 -3.40
N LEU A 121 -10.25 20.27 -3.24
CA LEU A 121 -9.64 19.98 -1.94
C LEU A 121 -9.88 21.11 -0.93
N GLU A 122 -9.81 22.38 -1.37
CA GLU A 122 -10.02 23.54 -0.50
C GLU A 122 -11.49 23.66 -0.07
N HIS A 123 -12.41 23.61 -1.02
CA HIS A 123 -13.83 23.94 -0.78
C HIS A 123 -14.69 22.74 -0.42
N HIS A 124 -14.35 21.56 -0.92
CA HIS A 124 -15.13 20.31 -0.71
C HIS A 124 -14.40 19.31 0.20
N GLY A 125 -13.09 19.53 0.47
CA GLY A 125 -12.28 18.66 1.31
C GLY A 125 -11.80 17.38 0.61
N ALA A 126 -12.24 17.11 -0.62
CA ALA A 126 -11.88 15.95 -1.42
C ALA A 126 -11.83 16.31 -2.90
N THR A 127 -11.08 15.53 -3.68
CA THR A 127 -11.03 15.62 -5.14
C THR A 127 -10.84 14.24 -5.76
N THR A 128 -10.95 14.14 -7.07
CA THR A 128 -10.71 12.90 -7.81
C THR A 128 -9.41 12.97 -8.59
N VAL A 129 -8.69 11.84 -8.63
CA VAL A 129 -7.49 11.64 -9.44
C VAL A 129 -7.82 10.58 -10.49
N PRO A 130 -7.60 10.84 -11.80
CA PRO A 130 -7.83 9.85 -12.84
C PRO A 130 -6.98 8.60 -12.59
N ASP A 131 -7.52 7.43 -12.94
CA ASP A 131 -6.75 6.20 -13.05
C ASP A 131 -6.31 6.05 -14.51
N ASP A 132 -5.04 6.28 -14.77
CA ASP A 132 -4.44 6.15 -16.10
C ASP A 132 -3.98 4.71 -16.40
N SER A 133 -4.26 3.76 -15.50
CA SER A 133 -3.96 2.35 -15.70
C SER A 133 -5.02 1.64 -16.56
N GLU A 134 -4.76 0.38 -16.92
CA GLU A 134 -5.76 -0.48 -17.59
C GLU A 134 -6.77 -1.11 -16.61
N SER A 135 -6.89 -0.56 -15.40
CA SER A 135 -7.82 -1.00 -14.37
C SER A 135 -9.28 -0.75 -14.78
N VAL A 136 -10.22 -1.41 -14.08
CA VAL A 136 -11.66 -1.17 -14.25
C VAL A 136 -12.09 0.15 -13.62
N ARG A 137 -11.27 0.71 -12.72
CA ARG A 137 -11.52 1.99 -12.07
C ARG A 137 -11.15 3.14 -12.99
N GLN A 138 -11.94 4.20 -13.00
CA GLN A 138 -11.67 5.39 -13.81
C GLN A 138 -11.05 6.53 -13.01
N HIS A 139 -11.25 6.55 -11.70
CA HIS A 139 -10.72 7.58 -10.82
C HIS A 139 -10.62 7.08 -9.39
N PHE A 140 -9.75 7.71 -8.62
CA PHE A 140 -9.61 7.56 -7.19
C PHE A 140 -10.13 8.82 -6.48
N THR A 141 -10.72 8.67 -5.29
CA THR A 141 -11.13 9.81 -4.47
C THR A 141 -10.16 9.99 -3.32
N ILE A 142 -9.55 11.16 -3.25
CA ILE A 142 -8.61 11.54 -2.18
C ILE A 142 -9.13 12.77 -1.44
N SER A 143 -8.62 12.99 -0.24
CA SER A 143 -9.01 14.12 0.62
C SER A 143 -7.79 14.80 1.24
N LYS A 144 -7.99 15.90 1.92
CA LYS A 144 -6.96 16.52 2.77
C LYS A 144 -6.42 15.53 3.82
N ARG A 145 -7.26 14.61 4.31
CA ARG A 145 -6.84 13.55 5.24
C ARG A 145 -5.91 12.56 4.57
N THR A 146 -6.17 12.17 3.31
CA THR A 146 -5.28 11.31 2.53
C THR A 146 -3.87 11.90 2.46
N LEU A 147 -3.79 13.21 2.11
CA LEU A 147 -2.50 13.92 2.00
C LEU A 147 -1.79 14.02 3.35
N ALA A 148 -2.54 14.27 4.42
CA ALA A 148 -2.01 14.29 5.78
C ALA A 148 -1.48 12.92 6.20
N ASP A 149 -2.21 11.85 5.92
CA ASP A 149 -1.79 10.47 6.21
C ASP A 149 -0.47 10.13 5.52
N MET A 150 -0.29 10.55 4.25
CA MET A 150 0.95 10.33 3.49
C MET A 150 2.13 11.12 4.07
N SER A 151 1.90 12.37 4.50
CA SER A 151 2.94 13.23 5.08
C SER A 151 3.32 12.84 6.51
N MET A 152 2.55 11.98 7.18
CA MET A 152 2.79 11.48 8.53
C MET A 152 3.31 10.04 8.58
N VAL A 153 3.71 9.46 7.45
CA VAL A 153 4.35 8.14 7.46
C VAL A 153 5.65 8.20 8.24
N SER A 154 5.80 7.30 9.20
CA SER A 154 7.01 7.14 10.02
C SER A 154 7.47 5.70 9.97
N GLY A 155 8.65 5.46 9.42
CA GLY A 155 9.27 4.14 9.37
C GLY A 155 9.67 3.66 10.76
N GLU A 156 10.19 4.57 11.60
CA GLU A 156 10.51 4.25 13.00
C GLU A 156 9.28 3.72 13.74
N ASP A 157 8.11 4.40 13.62
CA ASP A 157 6.89 3.93 14.27
C ASP A 157 6.35 2.65 13.64
N ALA A 158 6.49 2.51 12.32
CA ALA A 158 6.05 1.32 11.59
C ALA A 158 6.86 0.07 11.95
N LEU A 159 8.16 0.21 12.24
CA LEU A 159 9.07 -0.88 12.58
C LEU A 159 9.22 -1.09 14.09
N ARG A 160 8.90 -0.09 14.93
CA ARG A 160 9.04 -0.16 16.39
C ARG A 160 8.29 -1.36 16.98
N GLY A 161 9.01 -2.21 17.71
CA GLY A 161 8.44 -3.39 18.36
C GLY A 161 8.00 -4.50 17.39
N LEU A 162 8.38 -4.45 16.12
CA LEU A 162 8.17 -5.53 15.19
C LEU A 162 9.14 -6.68 15.52
N SER A 163 8.60 -7.86 15.83
CA SER A 163 9.39 -9.02 16.29
C SER A 163 9.53 -10.11 15.22
N VAL A 164 9.03 -9.87 14.02
CA VAL A 164 9.08 -10.83 12.89
C VAL A 164 10.12 -10.38 11.86
N PRO A 165 10.70 -11.32 11.07
CA PRO A 165 11.65 -10.97 10.03
C PRO A 165 11.07 -10.02 8.99
N VAL A 166 11.90 -9.08 8.53
CA VAL A 166 11.58 -8.15 7.45
C VAL A 166 12.70 -8.22 6.41
N LEU A 167 12.32 -8.42 5.15
CA LEU A 167 13.20 -8.24 4.00
C LEU A 167 12.76 -6.97 3.28
N ILE A 168 13.70 -6.05 3.05
CA ILE A 168 13.46 -4.83 2.27
C ILE A 168 14.27 -4.90 0.99
N THR A 169 13.65 -4.56 -0.12
CA THR A 169 14.29 -4.49 -1.44
C THR A 169 14.00 -3.13 -2.06
N HIS A 170 15.01 -2.57 -2.71
CA HIS A 170 14.95 -1.33 -3.46
C HIS A 170 15.50 -1.54 -4.86
N ASP A 171 15.06 -0.72 -5.79
CA ASP A 171 15.65 -0.61 -7.11
C ASP A 171 16.47 0.69 -7.25
N SER A 172 17.05 0.92 -8.44
CA SER A 172 17.86 2.12 -8.70
C SER A 172 17.03 3.41 -8.72
N PHE A 173 15.75 3.34 -9.01
CA PHE A 173 14.86 4.50 -9.01
C PHE A 173 14.55 4.98 -7.59
N ASP A 174 14.55 4.08 -6.62
CA ASP A 174 14.36 4.42 -5.20
C ASP A 174 15.49 5.30 -4.65
N GLU A 175 16.70 5.20 -5.20
CA GLU A 175 17.80 6.10 -4.85
C GLU A 175 17.53 7.52 -5.34
N GLU A 176 17.02 7.67 -6.58
CA GLU A 176 16.67 8.97 -7.16
C GLU A 176 15.49 9.65 -6.44
N THR A 177 14.53 8.86 -5.96
CA THR A 177 13.34 9.36 -5.24
C THR A 177 13.57 9.55 -3.74
N GLY A 178 14.72 9.12 -3.22
CA GLY A 178 15.08 9.21 -1.79
C GLY A 178 14.41 8.16 -0.91
N LEU A 179 13.71 7.17 -1.45
CA LEU A 179 13.11 6.07 -0.67
C LEU A 179 14.15 5.18 -0.02
N LEU A 180 15.27 4.92 -0.73
CA LEU A 180 16.37 4.15 -0.19
C LEU A 180 17.02 4.83 1.01
N ASP A 181 17.23 6.16 0.94
CA ASP A 181 17.83 6.90 2.05
C ASP A 181 16.93 6.90 3.28
N ARG A 182 15.64 7.07 3.11
CA ARG A 182 14.66 6.98 4.21
C ARG A 182 14.67 5.60 4.88
N THR A 183 14.88 4.54 4.11
CA THR A 183 15.02 3.18 4.67
C THR A 183 16.31 3.01 5.47
N ARG A 184 17.40 3.69 5.10
CA ARG A 184 18.67 3.66 5.84
C ARG A 184 18.62 4.42 7.17
N GLU A 185 17.66 5.32 7.34
CA GLU A 185 17.47 6.14 8.55
C GLU A 185 16.68 5.42 9.65
N VAL A 186 16.04 4.31 9.35
CA VAL A 186 15.20 3.51 10.27
C VAL A 186 15.80 2.13 10.51
#